data_ba90bb0756f703402379ee1cc4d5c9ee
#
_entry.id   ba90bb0756f703402379ee1cc4d5c9ee
#
_cell.length_a   1.000
_cell.length_b   1.000
_cell.length_c   1.000
_cell.angle_alpha   90.00
_cell.angle_beta   90.00
_cell.angle_gamma   90.00
#
_symmetry.space_group_name_H-M   'P 1'
#
loop_
_entity.id
_entity.type
_entity.pdbx_description
1 polymer ?
#
loop_
_entity_poly.entity_id
_entity_poly.type
_entity_poly.pdbx_seq_one_letter_code
_entity_poly.pdbx_strand_id
1 'polypeptide(L)'
;MDKQIQMVQQIVDDMLAKRESLRVLEAGCGSRSFIQFGPKAYLVGIDISAEQLQKNNLLQEKILGDIQEFPLQAVNFDVVICWDVLEHLPQPEMALNNFLQTIKPGGIIVLGAPVVSSLKGLATKYTPHWLHVMLYRKVIGNPLAGTPGYGPFKTFLKSAMSPKGIRRFAVENHLRIDLLESFEGVMQQTVRRKYPLVDLVFRAVAPLVRVLSFGTVTPHTTDFIAVLRKPAPDARDRQAEPAFAGTTVLNTAH
;
A
#
# COMPACT_ATOMS: atom_id res chain seq x y z
N MET A 1 1.87 15.12 11.13
CA MET A 1 1.47 14.12 10.11
C MET A 1 2.41 14.29 8.94
N ASP A 2 2.90 13.21 8.37
CA ASP A 2 3.81 13.24 7.23
C ASP A 2 3.13 13.88 6.01
N LYS A 3 3.85 14.70 5.23
CA LYS A 3 3.31 15.39 4.05
C LYS A 3 2.60 14.43 3.08
N GLN A 4 3.18 13.25 2.91
CA GLN A 4 2.66 12.21 2.00
C GLN A 4 1.33 11.64 2.49
N ILE A 5 1.21 11.39 3.79
CA ILE A 5 -0.05 10.94 4.40
C ILE A 5 -1.12 12.04 4.24
N GLN A 6 -0.74 13.33 4.39
CA GLN A 6 -1.66 14.45 4.16
C GLN A 6 -2.17 14.51 2.72
N MET A 7 -1.30 14.25 1.72
CA MET A 7 -1.70 14.22 0.31
C MET A 7 -2.73 13.11 0.04
N VAL A 8 -2.51 11.91 0.60
CA VAL A 8 -3.51 10.82 0.48
C VAL A 8 -4.77 11.14 1.22
N GLN A 9 -4.66 11.69 2.45
CA GLN A 9 -5.82 12.11 3.23
C GLN A 9 -6.70 13.08 2.43
N GLN A 10 -6.10 14.09 1.79
CA GLN A 10 -6.83 15.04 0.95
C GLN A 10 -7.56 14.36 -0.21
N ILE A 11 -6.93 13.40 -0.89
CA ILE A 11 -7.57 12.65 -1.99
C ILE A 11 -8.77 11.85 -1.47
N VAL A 12 -8.65 11.22 -0.30
CA VAL A 12 -9.74 10.48 0.35
C VAL A 12 -10.86 11.41 0.80
N ASP A 13 -10.53 12.55 1.39
CA ASP A 13 -11.49 13.55 1.84
C ASP A 13 -12.28 14.13 0.67
N ASP A 14 -11.63 14.40 -0.47
CA ASP A 14 -12.26 14.84 -1.71
C ASP A 14 -13.23 13.77 -2.28
N MET A 15 -12.93 12.49 -2.07
CA MET A 15 -13.84 11.40 -2.44
C MET A 15 -15.05 11.33 -1.49
N LEU A 16 -14.82 11.47 -0.17
CA LEU A 16 -15.86 11.49 0.85
C LEU A 16 -16.82 12.66 0.68
N ALA A 17 -16.31 13.82 0.24
CA ALA A 17 -17.13 15.00 -0.03
C ALA A 17 -18.13 14.79 -1.18
N LYS A 18 -17.79 13.92 -2.14
CA LYS A 18 -18.58 13.68 -3.37
C LYS A 18 -19.48 12.44 -3.27
N ARG A 19 -19.46 11.69 -2.18
CA ARG A 19 -20.19 10.43 -2.01
C ARG A 19 -20.90 10.40 -0.65
N GLU A 20 -21.98 9.66 -0.58
CA GLU A 20 -22.74 9.46 0.67
C GLU A 20 -21.97 8.54 1.64
N SER A 21 -21.31 7.51 1.09
CA SER A 21 -20.49 6.60 1.85
C SER A 21 -19.35 6.04 1.01
N LEU A 22 -18.29 5.56 1.67
CA LEU A 22 -17.19 4.83 1.06
C LEU A 22 -17.02 3.46 1.73
N ARG A 23 -16.83 2.41 0.94
CA ARG A 23 -16.35 1.12 1.44
C ARG A 23 -14.84 1.03 1.21
N VAL A 24 -14.09 0.87 2.29
CA VAL A 24 -12.63 0.92 2.31
C VAL A 24 -12.07 -0.43 2.73
N LEU A 25 -11.10 -0.95 1.97
CA LEU A 25 -10.30 -2.09 2.36
C LEU A 25 -8.93 -1.61 2.87
N GLU A 26 -8.56 -2.00 4.08
CA GLU A 26 -7.21 -1.91 4.60
C GLU A 26 -6.53 -3.28 4.50
N ALA A 27 -5.67 -3.44 3.51
CA ALA A 27 -4.97 -4.69 3.19
C ALA A 27 -3.65 -4.78 3.96
N GLY A 28 -3.52 -5.76 4.87
CA GLY A 28 -2.46 -5.83 5.85
C GLY A 28 -2.63 -4.76 6.93
N CYS A 29 -3.85 -4.61 7.44
CA CYS A 29 -4.25 -3.49 8.31
C CYS A 29 -3.54 -3.47 9.68
N GLY A 30 -2.96 -4.59 10.11
CA GLY A 30 -2.35 -4.67 11.43
C GLY A 30 -3.30 -4.21 12.54
N SER A 31 -2.75 -3.48 13.51
CA SER A 31 -3.50 -3.00 14.68
C SER A 31 -3.96 -1.54 14.58
N ARG A 32 -3.71 -0.84 13.46
CA ARG A 32 -4.05 0.59 13.29
C ARG A 32 -4.08 1.01 11.82
N SER A 33 -4.85 2.05 11.56
CA SER A 33 -4.95 2.71 10.25
C SER A 33 -4.08 3.97 10.20
N PHE A 34 -3.49 4.25 9.03
CA PHE A 34 -2.70 5.47 8.80
C PHE A 34 -3.56 6.64 8.29
N ILE A 35 -4.63 6.33 7.58
CA ILE A 35 -5.57 7.30 7.04
C ILE A 35 -6.76 7.42 8.01
N GLN A 36 -7.20 8.65 8.24
CA GLN A 36 -8.36 8.91 9.07
C GLN A 36 -9.62 8.93 8.20
N PHE A 37 -10.60 8.15 8.60
CA PHE A 37 -11.88 8.09 7.94
C PHE A 37 -12.97 8.64 8.88
N GLY A 38 -13.83 9.48 8.32
CA GLY A 38 -15.02 9.95 9.04
C GLY A 38 -16.12 8.89 9.07
N PRO A 39 -17.26 9.20 9.71
CA PRO A 39 -18.37 8.26 9.92
C PRO A 39 -19.03 7.76 8.63
N LYS A 40 -18.73 8.36 7.49
CA LYS A 40 -19.22 7.94 6.17
C LYS A 40 -18.42 6.76 5.58
N ALA A 41 -17.34 6.31 6.20
CA ALA A 41 -16.55 5.20 5.70
C ALA A 41 -16.85 3.90 6.46
N TYR A 42 -17.06 2.83 5.72
CA TYR A 42 -17.14 1.47 6.23
C TYR A 42 -15.79 0.79 6.01
N LEU A 43 -15.06 0.54 7.09
CA LEU A 43 -13.69 0.01 7.05
C LEU A 43 -13.72 -1.52 7.20
N VAL A 44 -13.16 -2.20 6.21
CA VAL A 44 -12.90 -3.63 6.21
C VAL A 44 -11.39 -3.83 6.29
N GLY A 45 -10.91 -4.56 7.29
CA GLY A 45 -9.49 -4.88 7.41
C GLY A 45 -9.23 -6.35 7.13
N ILE A 46 -8.18 -6.64 6.36
CA ILE A 46 -7.66 -7.99 6.17
C ILE A 46 -6.21 -8.06 6.64
N ASP A 47 -5.89 -9.08 7.44
CA ASP A 47 -4.52 -9.35 7.93
C ASP A 47 -4.35 -10.85 8.20
N ILE A 48 -3.12 -11.33 8.10
CA ILE A 48 -2.76 -12.72 8.45
C ILE A 48 -2.64 -12.96 9.95
N SER A 49 -2.57 -11.89 10.75
CA SER A 49 -2.42 -11.94 12.20
C SER A 49 -3.75 -11.66 12.91
N ALA A 50 -4.35 -12.71 13.47
CA ALA A 50 -5.56 -12.58 14.28
C ALA A 50 -5.36 -11.63 15.49
N GLU A 51 -4.17 -11.65 16.10
CA GLU A 51 -3.82 -10.79 17.23
C GLU A 51 -3.83 -9.31 16.83
N GLN A 52 -3.26 -8.97 15.68
CA GLN A 52 -3.24 -7.59 15.18
C GLN A 52 -4.65 -7.12 14.81
N LEU A 53 -5.42 -7.96 14.12
CA LEU A 53 -6.82 -7.67 13.78
C LEU A 53 -7.68 -7.38 15.02
N GLN A 54 -7.51 -8.16 16.09
CA GLN A 54 -8.26 -7.95 17.34
C GLN A 54 -7.99 -6.57 17.94
N LYS A 55 -6.75 -6.09 17.89
CA LYS A 55 -6.33 -4.79 18.42
C LYS A 55 -6.81 -3.60 17.60
N ASN A 56 -7.17 -3.80 16.32
CA ASN A 56 -7.64 -2.72 15.46
C ASN A 56 -9.13 -2.43 15.70
N ASN A 57 -9.41 -1.42 16.51
CA ASN A 57 -10.77 -1.03 16.90
C ASN A 57 -11.46 -0.06 15.93
N LEU A 58 -10.80 0.32 14.84
CA LEU A 58 -11.37 1.22 13.82
C LEU A 58 -12.17 0.47 12.77
N LEU A 59 -11.95 -0.84 12.62
CA LEU A 59 -12.57 -1.67 11.60
C LEU A 59 -13.99 -2.10 12.00
N GLN A 60 -14.94 -1.98 11.07
CA GLN A 60 -16.27 -2.54 11.18
C GLN A 60 -16.32 -4.04 10.82
N GLU A 61 -15.43 -4.44 9.88
CA GLU A 61 -15.32 -5.84 9.46
C GLU A 61 -13.86 -6.28 9.51
N LYS A 62 -13.60 -7.48 10.03
CA LYS A 62 -12.24 -8.04 10.20
C LYS A 62 -12.16 -9.38 9.50
N ILE A 63 -11.23 -9.49 8.57
CA ILE A 63 -11.00 -10.69 7.75
C ILE A 63 -9.63 -11.26 8.12
N LEU A 64 -9.58 -12.49 8.62
CA LEU A 64 -8.33 -13.23 8.79
C LEU A 64 -7.99 -13.91 7.47
N GLY A 65 -6.90 -13.49 6.81
CA GLY A 65 -6.53 -14.05 5.51
C GLY A 65 -5.27 -13.44 4.90
N ASP A 66 -4.72 -14.14 3.91
CA ASP A 66 -3.62 -13.64 3.09
C ASP A 66 -4.19 -12.82 1.91
N ILE A 67 -3.75 -11.59 1.76
CA ILE A 67 -4.18 -10.70 0.67
C ILE A 67 -3.77 -11.19 -0.73
N GLN A 68 -2.85 -12.14 -0.82
CA GLN A 68 -2.45 -12.76 -2.08
C GLN A 68 -3.48 -13.81 -2.55
N GLU A 69 -4.14 -14.49 -1.63
CA GLU A 69 -4.96 -15.67 -1.91
C GLU A 69 -6.44 -15.45 -1.58
N PHE A 70 -6.76 -14.56 -0.63
CA PHE A 70 -8.13 -14.34 -0.19
C PHE A 70 -9.00 -13.79 -1.33
N PRO A 71 -10.16 -14.38 -1.61
CA PRO A 71 -11.03 -13.97 -2.74
C PRO A 71 -11.77 -12.66 -2.42
N LEU A 72 -11.09 -11.53 -2.56
CA LEU A 72 -11.65 -10.19 -2.35
C LEU A 72 -12.68 -9.78 -3.42
N GLN A 73 -12.76 -10.50 -4.52
CA GLN A 73 -13.55 -10.14 -5.71
C GLN A 73 -15.06 -10.08 -5.46
N ALA A 74 -15.57 -10.80 -4.44
CA ALA A 74 -16.97 -10.76 -4.06
C ALA A 74 -17.41 -9.42 -3.46
N VAL A 75 -16.46 -8.55 -3.12
CA VAL A 75 -16.72 -7.27 -2.44
C VAL A 75 -16.11 -6.14 -3.25
N ASN A 76 -16.93 -5.14 -3.59
CA ASN A 76 -16.48 -3.97 -4.33
C ASN A 76 -16.13 -2.82 -3.38
N PHE A 77 -14.87 -2.34 -3.41
CA PHE A 77 -14.38 -1.25 -2.59
C PHE A 77 -14.26 0.06 -3.39
N ASP A 78 -14.46 1.17 -2.71
CA ASP A 78 -14.21 2.51 -3.25
C ASP A 78 -12.74 2.91 -3.09
N VAL A 79 -12.11 2.41 -2.02
CA VAL A 79 -10.70 2.65 -1.68
C VAL A 79 -10.08 1.34 -1.21
N VAL A 80 -8.91 1.01 -1.71
CA VAL A 80 -8.03 -0.04 -1.19
C VAL A 80 -6.76 0.62 -0.69
N ILE A 81 -6.35 0.36 0.55
CA ILE A 81 -5.10 0.85 1.13
C ILE A 81 -4.22 -0.35 1.46
N CYS A 82 -2.97 -0.32 0.99
CA CYS A 82 -1.94 -1.28 1.33
C CYS A 82 -0.65 -0.52 1.64
N TRP A 83 -0.27 -0.45 2.92
CA TRP A 83 0.83 0.37 3.41
C TRP A 83 1.83 -0.45 4.21
N ASP A 84 3.11 -0.45 3.79
CA ASP A 84 4.21 -1.22 4.40
C ASP A 84 3.91 -2.73 4.54
N VAL A 85 3.30 -3.33 3.51
CA VAL A 85 2.90 -4.75 3.47
C VAL A 85 3.46 -5.47 2.26
N LEU A 86 3.37 -4.86 1.08
CA LEU A 86 3.70 -5.53 -0.19
C LEU A 86 5.16 -5.99 -0.27
N GLU A 87 6.08 -5.31 0.42
CA GLU A 87 7.49 -5.71 0.53
C GLU A 87 7.70 -7.01 1.31
N HIS A 88 6.71 -7.42 2.10
CA HIS A 88 6.72 -8.65 2.89
C HIS A 88 6.10 -9.84 2.16
N LEU A 89 5.53 -9.63 0.98
CA LEU A 89 4.88 -10.67 0.19
C LEU A 89 5.87 -11.38 -0.73
N PRO A 90 5.82 -12.71 -0.81
CA PRO A 90 6.59 -13.46 -1.79
C PRO A 90 6.11 -13.21 -3.23
N GLN A 91 4.82 -12.93 -3.45
CA GLN A 91 4.20 -12.69 -4.75
C GLN A 91 3.29 -11.45 -4.71
N PRO A 92 3.85 -10.22 -4.57
CA PRO A 92 3.06 -9.00 -4.42
C PRO A 92 2.16 -8.70 -5.63
N GLU A 93 2.49 -9.24 -6.81
CA GLU A 93 1.67 -9.14 -8.01
C GLU A 93 0.29 -9.78 -7.83
N MET A 94 0.19 -10.87 -7.05
CA MET A 94 -1.10 -11.51 -6.75
C MET A 94 -1.99 -10.56 -5.92
N ALA A 95 -1.43 -9.91 -4.91
CA ALA A 95 -2.16 -8.91 -4.13
C ALA A 95 -2.61 -7.72 -4.99
N LEU A 96 -1.73 -7.19 -5.86
CA LEU A 96 -2.09 -6.10 -6.78
C LEU A 96 -3.24 -6.50 -7.72
N ASN A 97 -3.23 -7.74 -8.24
CA ASN A 97 -4.32 -8.24 -9.08
C ASN A 97 -5.63 -8.40 -8.29
N ASN A 98 -5.57 -8.88 -7.05
CA ASN A 98 -6.74 -8.94 -6.17
C ASN A 98 -7.31 -7.53 -5.92
N PHE A 99 -6.47 -6.53 -5.69
CA PHE A 99 -6.91 -5.14 -5.52
C PHE A 99 -7.57 -4.60 -6.78
N LEU A 100 -7.00 -4.88 -7.95
CA LEU A 100 -7.55 -4.46 -9.25
C LEU A 100 -8.95 -5.05 -9.50
N GLN A 101 -9.15 -6.32 -9.11
CA GLN A 101 -10.42 -7.01 -9.31
C GLN A 101 -11.50 -6.52 -8.34
N THR A 102 -11.11 -6.14 -7.11
CA THR A 102 -12.05 -5.74 -6.07
C THR A 102 -12.36 -4.24 -6.04
N ILE A 103 -11.54 -3.40 -6.70
CA ILE A 103 -11.77 -1.96 -6.75
C ILE A 103 -12.87 -1.60 -7.75
N LYS A 104 -13.83 -0.77 -7.34
CA LYS A 104 -14.89 -0.23 -8.21
C LYS A 104 -14.34 0.68 -9.30
N PRO A 105 -15.03 0.79 -10.45
CA PRO A 105 -14.78 1.89 -11.38
C PRO A 105 -14.87 3.25 -10.67
N GLY A 106 -13.88 4.12 -10.91
CA GLY A 106 -13.73 5.42 -10.21
C GLY A 106 -13.12 5.32 -8.81
N GLY A 107 -12.87 4.11 -8.30
CA GLY A 107 -12.19 3.87 -7.03
C GLY A 107 -10.68 4.01 -7.13
N ILE A 108 -10.00 4.02 -5.97
CA ILE A 108 -8.55 4.22 -5.88
C ILE A 108 -7.86 3.10 -5.09
N ILE A 109 -6.64 2.76 -5.52
CA ILE A 109 -5.71 1.89 -4.80
C ILE A 109 -4.57 2.78 -4.30
N VAL A 110 -4.38 2.82 -2.98
CA VAL A 110 -3.31 3.56 -2.29
C VAL A 110 -2.26 2.57 -1.86
N LEU A 111 -1.03 2.77 -2.30
CA LEU A 111 0.11 1.92 -2.00
C LEU A 111 1.20 2.75 -1.32
N GLY A 112 1.73 2.26 -0.21
CA GLY A 112 2.93 2.78 0.44
C GLY A 112 3.93 1.65 0.65
N ALA A 113 5.20 1.86 0.26
CA ALA A 113 6.23 0.84 0.43
C ALA A 113 7.64 1.44 0.37
N PRO A 114 8.67 0.75 0.90
CA PRO A 114 10.05 1.16 0.76
C PRO A 114 10.53 1.05 -0.69
N VAL A 115 11.38 2.00 -1.10
CA VAL A 115 12.03 1.98 -2.41
C VAL A 115 13.12 0.90 -2.43
N VAL A 116 12.96 -0.11 -3.28
CA VAL A 116 13.88 -1.26 -3.41
C VAL A 116 15.31 -0.81 -3.77
N SER A 117 15.45 0.21 -4.62
CA SER A 117 16.74 0.77 -5.06
C SER A 117 17.32 1.82 -4.12
N SER A 118 16.74 2.06 -2.96
CA SER A 118 17.32 2.94 -1.94
C SER A 118 18.49 2.29 -1.21
N LEU A 119 19.35 3.08 -0.57
CA LEU A 119 20.41 2.53 0.30
C LEU A 119 19.82 1.67 1.43
N LYS A 120 18.70 2.11 2.01
CA LYS A 120 17.94 1.33 3.01
C LYS A 120 17.46 0.00 2.42
N GLY A 121 16.85 0.03 1.24
CA GLY A 121 16.34 -1.17 0.56
C GLY A 121 17.47 -2.16 0.22
N LEU A 122 18.59 -1.68 -0.31
CA LEU A 122 19.76 -2.50 -0.59
C LEU A 122 20.36 -3.09 0.69
N ALA A 123 20.55 -2.28 1.73
CA ALA A 123 21.02 -2.77 3.02
C ALA A 123 20.08 -3.86 3.55
N THR A 124 18.76 -3.64 3.52
CA THR A 124 17.78 -4.64 3.95
C THR A 124 17.85 -5.92 3.12
N LYS A 125 18.06 -5.82 1.82
CA LYS A 125 18.12 -6.98 0.91
C LYS A 125 19.36 -7.83 1.13
N TYR A 126 20.51 -7.22 1.42
CA TYR A 126 21.81 -7.91 1.48
C TYR A 126 22.29 -8.20 2.91
N THR A 127 21.56 -7.79 3.94
CA THR A 127 21.89 -8.10 5.32
C THR A 127 20.93 -9.16 5.88
N PRO A 128 21.43 -10.09 6.72
CA PRO A 128 20.61 -11.14 7.27
C PRO A 128 19.57 -10.59 8.27
N HIS A 129 18.39 -11.19 8.29
CA HIS A 129 17.26 -10.73 9.10
C HIS A 129 17.59 -10.59 10.60
N TRP A 130 18.41 -11.51 11.18
CA TRP A 130 18.80 -11.42 12.58
C TRP A 130 19.53 -10.11 12.93
N LEU A 131 20.29 -9.55 11.98
CA LEU A 131 20.97 -8.26 12.17
C LEU A 131 19.96 -7.12 12.27
N HIS A 132 18.89 -7.14 11.49
CA HIS A 132 17.79 -6.16 11.58
C HIS A 132 17.11 -6.24 12.95
N VAL A 133 16.78 -7.46 13.41
CA VAL A 133 16.20 -7.66 14.74
C VAL A 133 17.11 -7.11 15.84
N MET A 134 18.42 -7.38 15.76
CA MET A 134 19.41 -6.89 16.73
C MET A 134 19.47 -5.34 16.72
N LEU A 135 19.48 -4.70 15.54
CA LEU A 135 19.49 -3.25 15.41
C LEU A 135 18.21 -2.63 15.97
N TYR A 136 17.05 -3.21 15.67
CA TYR A 136 15.78 -2.74 16.22
C TYR A 136 15.72 -2.83 17.74
N ARG A 137 16.26 -3.90 18.34
CA ARG A 137 16.32 -4.04 19.81
C ARG A 137 17.31 -3.07 20.43
N LYS A 138 18.53 -2.94 19.89
CA LYS A 138 19.62 -2.19 20.52
C LYS A 138 19.64 -0.71 20.17
N VAL A 139 19.32 -0.34 18.92
CA VAL A 139 19.42 1.05 18.44
C VAL A 139 18.09 1.78 18.52
N ILE A 140 16.99 1.10 18.14
CA ILE A 140 15.65 1.69 18.16
C ILE A 140 15.00 1.52 19.53
N GLY A 141 15.49 0.57 20.34
CA GLY A 141 14.98 0.35 21.70
C GLY A 141 13.64 -0.41 21.74
N ASN A 142 13.33 -1.21 20.70
CA ASN A 142 12.14 -2.05 20.71
C ASN A 142 12.47 -3.48 21.18
N PRO A 143 12.20 -3.84 22.45
CA PRO A 143 12.54 -5.16 23.00
C PRO A 143 11.75 -6.30 22.36
N LEU A 144 10.57 -6.01 21.81
CA LEU A 144 9.68 -6.99 21.17
C LEU A 144 10.03 -7.25 19.68
N ALA A 145 11.04 -6.53 19.14
CA ALA A 145 11.43 -6.71 17.74
C ALA A 145 11.76 -8.18 17.41
N GLY A 146 11.18 -8.67 16.30
CA GLY A 146 11.37 -10.06 15.84
C GLY A 146 10.54 -11.11 16.58
N THR A 147 9.66 -10.72 17.51
CA THR A 147 8.61 -11.61 18.05
C THR A 147 7.38 -11.59 17.14
N PRO A 148 6.50 -12.61 17.18
CA PRO A 148 5.27 -12.64 16.39
C PRO A 148 4.47 -11.33 16.53
N GLY A 149 4.05 -10.74 15.42
CA GLY A 149 3.30 -9.47 15.39
C GLY A 149 4.15 -8.20 15.56
N TYR A 150 5.47 -8.29 15.76
CA TYR A 150 6.36 -7.14 15.91
C TYR A 150 7.51 -7.18 14.91
N GLY A 151 7.64 -6.13 14.09
CA GLY A 151 8.73 -6.00 13.12
C GLY A 151 10.14 -5.98 13.75
N PRO A 152 11.18 -6.04 12.93
CA PRO A 152 11.12 -6.08 11.48
C PRO A 152 10.66 -7.44 10.94
N PHE A 153 9.78 -7.40 9.94
CA PHE A 153 9.34 -8.61 9.23
C PHE A 153 10.33 -8.96 8.10
N LYS A 154 10.33 -10.22 7.66
CA LYS A 154 11.11 -10.62 6.49
C LYS A 154 10.63 -9.84 5.25
N THR A 155 11.57 -9.29 4.48
CA THR A 155 11.28 -8.52 3.27
C THR A 155 11.81 -9.25 2.04
N PHE A 156 11.02 -9.25 0.96
CA PHE A 156 11.38 -9.85 -0.33
C PHE A 156 11.86 -8.81 -1.34
N LEU A 157 11.38 -7.56 -1.23
CA LEU A 157 11.75 -6.41 -2.06
C LEU A 157 11.77 -6.73 -3.57
N LYS A 158 10.65 -7.20 -4.09
CA LYS A 158 10.49 -7.53 -5.51
C LYS A 158 10.50 -6.27 -6.38
N SER A 159 11.06 -6.38 -7.59
CA SER A 159 11.12 -5.24 -8.53
C SER A 159 9.76 -4.73 -8.98
N ALA A 160 8.73 -5.60 -8.98
CA ALA A 160 7.34 -5.21 -9.22
C ALA A 160 6.85 -4.12 -8.27
N MET A 161 7.40 -4.08 -7.03
CA MET A 161 7.09 -3.09 -6.01
C MET A 161 7.95 -1.83 -6.07
N SER A 162 8.78 -1.68 -7.10
CA SER A 162 9.46 -0.40 -7.35
C SER A 162 8.49 0.64 -7.94
N PRO A 163 8.76 1.96 -7.80
CA PRO A 163 7.96 2.98 -8.49
C PRO A 163 7.81 2.74 -10.00
N LYS A 164 8.85 2.18 -10.65
CA LYS A 164 8.80 1.77 -12.06
C LYS A 164 7.87 0.56 -12.28
N GLY A 165 7.91 -0.43 -11.38
CA GLY A 165 7.02 -1.60 -11.42
C GLY A 165 5.56 -1.20 -11.25
N ILE A 166 5.26 -0.34 -10.28
CA ILE A 166 3.90 0.20 -10.05
C ILE A 166 3.42 1.01 -11.26
N ARG A 167 4.27 1.84 -11.85
CA ARG A 167 3.93 2.57 -13.08
C ARG A 167 3.60 1.61 -14.22
N ARG A 168 4.41 0.55 -14.41
CA ARG A 168 4.16 -0.48 -15.42
C ARG A 168 2.83 -1.19 -15.17
N PHE A 169 2.58 -1.63 -13.94
CA PHE A 169 1.30 -2.24 -13.55
C PHE A 169 0.11 -1.33 -13.86
N ALA A 170 0.22 -0.03 -13.56
CA ALA A 170 -0.83 0.93 -13.84
C ALA A 170 -1.12 1.06 -15.35
N VAL A 171 -0.06 1.14 -16.19
CA VAL A 171 -0.20 1.24 -17.64
C VAL A 171 -0.82 -0.05 -18.23
N GLU A 172 -0.30 -1.22 -17.84
CA GLU A 172 -0.79 -2.53 -18.33
C GLU A 172 -2.26 -2.78 -17.97
N ASN A 173 -2.73 -2.19 -16.87
CA ASN A 173 -4.12 -2.36 -16.38
C ASN A 173 -4.99 -1.10 -16.58
N HIS A 174 -4.57 -0.17 -17.45
CA HIS A 174 -5.31 1.05 -17.78
C HIS A 174 -5.71 1.90 -16.56
N LEU A 175 -4.92 1.86 -15.48
CA LEU A 175 -5.13 2.69 -14.30
C LEU A 175 -4.54 4.09 -14.49
N ARG A 176 -5.25 5.12 -14.05
CA ARG A 176 -4.72 6.46 -13.97
C ARG A 176 -3.86 6.60 -12.73
N ILE A 177 -2.69 7.19 -12.85
CA ILE A 177 -1.81 7.52 -11.72
C ILE A 177 -2.17 8.92 -11.24
N ASP A 178 -2.86 9.02 -10.10
CA ASP A 178 -3.20 10.29 -9.47
C ASP A 178 -2.01 10.84 -8.66
N LEU A 179 -1.20 9.95 -8.08
CA LEU A 179 0.03 10.27 -7.34
C LEU A 179 1.04 9.14 -7.50
N LEU A 180 2.30 9.48 -7.70
CA LEU A 180 3.44 8.56 -7.59
C LEU A 180 4.67 9.38 -7.20
N GLU A 181 5.00 9.37 -5.92
CA GLU A 181 6.08 10.17 -5.33
C GLU A 181 7.01 9.29 -4.50
N SER A 182 8.32 9.49 -4.66
CA SER A 182 9.33 8.87 -3.81
C SER A 182 9.92 9.93 -2.88
N PHE A 183 10.10 9.59 -1.61
CA PHE A 183 10.50 10.54 -0.58
C PHE A 183 11.47 9.91 0.44
N GLU A 184 12.09 10.75 1.25
CA GLU A 184 12.88 10.30 2.38
C GLU A 184 11.96 10.02 3.57
N GLY A 185 11.89 8.76 3.98
CA GLY A 185 11.04 8.33 5.10
C GLY A 185 11.44 8.94 6.44
N VAL A 186 10.46 9.07 7.34
CA VAL A 186 10.62 9.71 8.66
C VAL A 186 11.73 9.09 9.48
N MET A 187 11.89 7.78 9.42
CA MET A 187 12.94 7.07 10.18
C MET A 187 14.34 7.53 9.77
N GLN A 188 14.62 7.61 8.46
CA GLN A 188 15.93 8.06 7.96
C GLN A 188 16.16 9.53 8.33
N GLN A 189 15.17 10.39 8.14
CA GLN A 189 15.25 11.80 8.55
C GLN A 189 15.54 11.93 10.04
N THR A 190 14.87 11.15 10.89
CA THR A 190 15.05 11.16 12.35
C THR A 190 16.46 10.73 12.74
N VAL A 191 16.99 9.65 12.14
CA VAL A 191 18.36 9.18 12.38
C VAL A 191 19.38 10.25 12.00
N ARG A 192 19.24 10.86 10.81
CA ARG A 192 20.16 11.92 10.35
C ARG A 192 20.11 13.15 11.24
N ARG A 193 18.91 13.56 11.70
CA ARG A 193 18.75 14.68 12.65
C ARG A 193 19.38 14.39 14.02
N LYS A 194 19.20 13.14 14.49
CA LYS A 194 19.69 12.73 15.81
C LYS A 194 21.22 12.56 15.86
N TYR A 195 21.82 12.16 14.73
CA TYR A 195 23.25 11.83 14.63
C TYR A 195 23.93 12.65 13.53
N PRO A 196 24.46 13.87 13.85
CA PRO A 196 25.07 14.77 12.84
C PRO A 196 26.22 14.14 12.05
N LEU A 197 27.00 13.26 12.69
CA LEU A 197 28.09 12.55 12.00
C LEU A 197 27.54 11.61 10.91
N VAL A 198 26.43 10.94 11.18
CA VAL A 198 25.74 10.08 10.18
C VAL A 198 25.25 10.94 9.03
N ASP A 199 24.68 12.11 9.29
CA ASP A 199 24.24 13.04 8.24
C ASP A 199 25.42 13.55 7.38
N LEU A 200 26.55 13.89 8.01
CA LEU A 200 27.75 14.32 7.30
C LEU A 200 28.29 13.22 6.36
N VAL A 201 28.42 11.99 6.88
CA VAL A 201 28.84 10.82 6.08
C VAL A 201 27.86 10.55 4.94
N PHE A 202 26.56 10.60 5.23
CA PHE A 202 25.53 10.41 4.24
C PHE A 202 25.62 11.44 3.10
N ARG A 203 25.78 12.73 3.43
CA ARG A 203 25.93 13.81 2.43
C ARG A 203 27.18 13.64 1.55
N ALA A 204 28.27 13.12 2.11
CA ALA A 204 29.49 12.86 1.38
C ALA A 204 29.35 11.63 0.44
N VAL A 205 28.71 10.56 0.92
CA VAL A 205 28.60 9.26 0.22
C VAL A 205 27.47 9.24 -0.80
N ALA A 206 26.35 9.90 -0.54
CA ALA A 206 25.17 9.85 -1.39
C ALA A 206 25.42 10.26 -2.85
N PRO A 207 26.11 11.37 -3.16
CA PRO A 207 26.41 11.74 -4.54
C PRO A 207 27.34 10.73 -5.22
N LEU A 208 28.31 10.18 -4.51
CA LEU A 208 29.22 9.17 -5.02
C LEU A 208 28.48 7.87 -5.40
N VAL A 209 27.59 7.39 -4.51
CA VAL A 209 26.75 6.22 -4.78
C VAL A 209 25.86 6.47 -6.00
N ARG A 210 25.28 7.66 -6.14
CA ARG A 210 24.44 7.99 -7.29
C ARG A 210 25.23 7.96 -8.60
N VAL A 211 26.44 8.50 -8.62
CA VAL A 211 27.31 8.49 -9.81
C VAL A 211 27.76 7.07 -10.14
N LEU A 212 28.30 6.33 -9.17
CA LEU A 212 28.80 4.96 -9.36
C LEU A 212 27.70 3.97 -9.77
N SER A 213 26.46 4.21 -9.34
CA SER A 213 25.32 3.39 -9.73
C SER A 213 24.63 3.86 -11.01
N PHE A 214 25.19 4.82 -11.74
CA PHE A 214 24.56 5.44 -12.92
C PHE A 214 23.12 5.92 -12.64
N GLY A 215 22.87 6.43 -11.43
CA GLY A 215 21.57 6.93 -11.01
C GLY A 215 20.53 5.85 -10.67
N THR A 216 20.90 4.57 -10.71
CA THR A 216 19.97 3.47 -10.37
C THR A 216 19.66 3.39 -8.88
N VAL A 217 20.61 3.77 -8.02
CA VAL A 217 20.43 3.88 -6.57
C VAL A 217 20.06 5.32 -6.22
N THR A 218 19.00 5.47 -5.44
CA THR A 218 18.48 6.78 -4.98
C THR A 218 18.67 6.92 -3.48
N PRO A 219 19.82 7.49 -3.02
CA PRO A 219 20.16 7.53 -1.59
C PRO A 219 19.18 8.34 -0.74
N HIS A 220 18.63 9.44 -1.32
CA HIS A 220 17.72 10.36 -0.63
C HIS A 220 16.25 9.92 -0.62
N THR A 221 15.90 8.85 -1.32
CA THR A 221 14.52 8.33 -1.35
C THR A 221 14.50 6.94 -0.75
N THR A 222 13.79 6.76 0.36
CA THR A 222 13.70 5.48 1.04
C THR A 222 12.36 4.81 0.88
N ASP A 223 11.34 5.60 0.66
CA ASP A 223 9.96 5.15 0.59
C ASP A 223 9.25 5.82 -0.59
N PHE A 224 8.17 5.22 -1.06
CA PHE A 224 7.30 5.83 -2.07
C PHE A 224 5.83 5.64 -1.72
N ILE A 225 5.01 6.47 -2.32
CA ILE A 225 3.56 6.38 -2.28
C ILE A 225 3.01 6.42 -3.70
N ALA A 226 1.97 5.64 -3.95
CA ALA A 226 1.22 5.68 -5.20
C ALA A 226 -0.28 5.71 -4.93
N VAL A 227 -1.01 6.48 -5.72
CA VAL A 227 -2.47 6.44 -5.79
C VAL A 227 -2.85 6.14 -7.23
N LEU A 228 -3.42 4.97 -7.44
CA LEU A 228 -3.85 4.46 -8.73
C LEU A 228 -5.38 4.49 -8.78
N ARG A 229 -5.95 5.09 -9.82
CA ARG A 229 -7.39 5.17 -10.00
C ARG A 229 -7.87 4.27 -11.12
N LYS A 230 -8.85 3.43 -10.87
CA LYS A 230 -9.56 2.70 -11.90
C LYS A 230 -10.50 3.66 -12.64
N PRO A 231 -10.39 3.83 -13.96
CA PRO A 231 -11.28 4.71 -14.70
C PRO A 231 -12.76 4.34 -14.48
N ALA A 232 -13.61 5.33 -14.39
CA ALA A 232 -15.06 5.10 -14.47
C ALA A 232 -15.43 4.83 -15.94
N PRO A 233 -16.42 3.97 -16.23
CA PRO A 233 -16.94 3.83 -17.58
C PRO A 233 -17.42 5.18 -18.11
N ASP A 234 -17.06 5.49 -19.36
CA ASP A 234 -17.53 6.73 -19.99
C ASP A 234 -19.07 6.74 -20.02
N ALA A 235 -19.65 7.93 -19.90
CA ALA A 235 -21.10 8.08 -19.96
C ALA A 235 -21.69 7.53 -21.27
N ARG A 236 -20.89 7.43 -22.34
CA ARG A 236 -21.25 6.85 -23.62
C ARG A 236 -21.35 5.31 -23.57
N ASP A 237 -20.49 4.64 -22.79
CA ASP A 237 -20.49 3.17 -22.66
C ASP A 237 -21.68 2.67 -21.82
N ARG A 238 -22.22 3.50 -20.92
CA ARG A 238 -23.40 3.19 -20.10
C ARG A 238 -24.70 3.14 -20.92
N GLN A 239 -24.73 3.71 -22.12
CA GLN A 239 -25.91 3.68 -23.01
C GLN A 239 -25.90 2.46 -23.96
N ALA A 240 -24.80 1.70 -23.99
CA ALA A 240 -24.62 0.53 -24.85
C ALA A 240 -24.94 -0.83 -24.18
N GLU A 241 -25.26 -0.85 -22.88
CA GLU A 241 -25.78 -2.08 -22.28
C GLU A 241 -27.20 -2.36 -22.78
N PRO A 242 -27.44 -3.46 -23.54
CA PRO A 242 -28.78 -3.82 -23.95
C PRO A 242 -29.60 -4.10 -22.69
N ALA A 243 -30.71 -3.38 -22.54
CA ALA A 243 -31.73 -3.69 -21.55
C ALA A 243 -32.09 -5.17 -21.69
N PHE A 244 -31.70 -5.99 -20.75
CA PHE A 244 -32.10 -7.39 -20.70
C PHE A 244 -33.63 -7.41 -20.62
N ALA A 245 -34.27 -7.64 -21.75
CA ALA A 245 -35.71 -7.84 -21.87
C ALA A 245 -36.09 -9.02 -20.98
N GLY A 246 -36.90 -8.73 -19.96
CA GLY A 246 -37.41 -9.74 -19.06
C GLY A 246 -38.06 -10.87 -19.81
N THR A 247 -37.51 -12.06 -19.64
CA THR A 247 -38.14 -13.31 -20.11
C THR A 247 -39.37 -13.55 -19.23
N THR A 248 -40.53 -13.21 -19.79
CA THR A 248 -41.82 -13.59 -19.23
C THR A 248 -41.92 -15.12 -19.22
N VAL A 249 -41.85 -15.71 -18.04
CA VAL A 249 -42.16 -17.14 -17.86
C VAL A 249 -43.67 -17.29 -18.04
N LEU A 250 -44.09 -17.77 -19.19
CA LEU A 250 -45.45 -18.25 -19.39
C LEU A 250 -45.68 -19.50 -18.57
N ASN A 251 -46.49 -19.35 -17.53
CA ASN A 251 -47.03 -20.44 -16.72
C ASN A 251 -48.11 -21.16 -17.55
N THR A 252 -47.80 -22.33 -18.10
CA THR A 252 -48.81 -23.23 -18.65
C THR A 252 -49.12 -24.31 -17.61
N ALA A 253 -50.26 -24.14 -16.98
CA ALA A 253 -50.95 -25.21 -16.30
C ALA A 253 -51.48 -26.25 -17.31
N HIS A 254 -51.17 -27.52 -17.10
CA HIS A 254 -52.09 -28.69 -17.28
C HIS A 254 -51.56 -29.85 -16.46
#